data_bd4cec79d7d0fc43c1110ff74587df95
#
_entry.id   bd4cec79d7d0fc43c1110ff74587df95
#
_cell.length_a   1.000
_cell.length_b   1.000
_cell.length_c   1.000
_cell.angle_alpha   90.00
_cell.angle_beta   90.00
_cell.angle_gamma   90.00
#
_symmetry.space_group_name_H-M   'P 1'
#
loop_
_entity.id
_entity.type
_entity.pdbx_description
1 polymer ?
#
loop_
_entity_poly.entity_id
_entity_poly.type
_entity_poly.pdbx_seq_one_letter_code
_entity_poly.pdbx_strand_id
1 'polypeptide(L)'
;MKRNTSRKAEEAYLAETLRVVRDNVREYGQEVAKMQEDIDEMLEHYHDNDTEVLTILNNTVTMHTHMKRALERNEKALKKPYFGRIVFHDEALNKEESLYIGRGGIAKDTTHQMVTDWRAPVANAYYENGLGKCSYPVPDGQHMEIELLLKRTYEIEDAKLIDYYDSEVVANDELLTRYLAKNKKAVLGEIIATIQQEQNEIIRKSPYHSMIAVSYTHLTLPTT
;
A
#
# COMPACT_ATOMS: atom_id res chain seq x y z
N MET A 1 7.63 -18.49 7.20
CA MET A 1 8.54 -17.48 6.59
C MET A 1 9.42 -16.92 7.69
N LYS A 2 10.73 -16.65 7.50
CA LYS A 2 11.62 -16.22 8.59
C LYS A 2 11.28 -14.78 9.00
N ARG A 3 11.17 -14.53 10.33
CA ARG A 3 10.94 -13.19 10.89
C ARG A 3 12.03 -12.21 10.41
N ASN A 4 13.27 -12.60 10.52
CA ASN A 4 14.41 -11.77 10.09
C ASN A 4 14.99 -12.30 8.78
N THR A 5 14.81 -11.54 7.71
CA THR A 5 15.33 -11.84 6.38
C THR A 5 16.63 -11.08 6.15
N SER A 6 17.60 -11.73 5.48
CA SER A 6 18.85 -11.07 5.08
C SER A 6 18.58 -10.03 3.98
N ARG A 7 19.46 -9.01 3.86
CA ARG A 7 19.39 -8.03 2.78
C ARG A 7 19.27 -8.68 1.40
N LYS A 8 20.03 -9.73 1.15
CA LYS A 8 19.96 -10.50 -0.11
C LYS A 8 18.57 -11.10 -0.36
N ALA A 9 17.87 -11.55 0.69
CA ALA A 9 16.51 -12.07 0.56
C ALA A 9 15.50 -10.97 0.25
N GLU A 10 15.66 -9.79 0.85
CA GLU A 10 14.82 -8.62 0.55
C GLU A 10 15.04 -8.09 -0.87
N GLU A 11 16.29 -8.05 -1.34
CA GLU A 11 16.62 -7.69 -2.71
C GLU A 11 16.04 -8.71 -3.72
N ALA A 12 16.08 -9.99 -3.41
CA ALA A 12 15.47 -11.04 -4.23
C ALA A 12 13.95 -10.90 -4.30
N TYR A 13 13.31 -10.60 -3.16
CA TYR A 13 11.87 -10.35 -3.13
C TYR A 13 11.48 -9.10 -3.92
N LEU A 14 12.25 -8.03 -3.81
CA LEU A 14 12.05 -6.82 -4.61
C LEU A 14 12.15 -7.12 -6.10
N ALA A 15 13.19 -7.86 -6.51
CA ALA A 15 13.39 -8.23 -7.91
C ALA A 15 12.21 -9.05 -8.47
N GLU A 16 11.72 -10.02 -7.70
CA GLU A 16 10.56 -10.84 -8.09
C GLU A 16 9.27 -9.98 -8.16
N THR A 17 9.05 -9.12 -7.17
CA THR A 17 7.90 -8.20 -7.18
C THR A 17 7.94 -7.28 -8.40
N LEU A 18 9.09 -6.70 -8.73
CA LEU A 18 9.24 -5.85 -9.91
C LEU A 18 9.06 -6.61 -11.22
N ARG A 19 9.40 -7.91 -11.26
CA ARG A 19 9.11 -8.77 -12.42
C ARG A 19 7.60 -8.90 -12.61
N VAL A 20 6.87 -9.23 -11.56
CA VAL A 20 5.40 -9.32 -11.57
C VAL A 20 4.77 -7.98 -12.00
N VAL A 21 5.25 -6.85 -11.46
CA VAL A 21 4.75 -5.51 -11.85
C VAL A 21 4.96 -5.25 -13.34
N ARG A 22 6.11 -5.61 -13.91
CA ARG A 22 6.36 -5.44 -15.37
C ARG A 22 5.44 -6.31 -16.20
N ASP A 23 5.19 -7.53 -15.77
CA ASP A 23 4.26 -8.42 -16.45
C ASP A 23 2.84 -7.86 -16.42
N ASN A 24 2.38 -7.36 -15.24
CA ASN A 24 1.08 -6.71 -15.09
C ASN A 24 0.97 -5.44 -15.97
N VAL A 25 2.00 -4.60 -16.01
CA VAL A 25 2.00 -3.39 -16.87
C VAL A 25 1.85 -3.77 -18.34
N ARG A 26 2.54 -4.81 -18.80
CA ARG A 26 2.43 -5.29 -20.17
C ARG A 26 1.02 -5.81 -20.48
N GLU A 27 0.48 -6.65 -19.60
CA GLU A 27 -0.83 -7.27 -19.78
C GLU A 27 -1.94 -6.22 -19.73
N TYR A 28 -1.97 -5.37 -18.71
CA TYR A 28 -2.97 -4.32 -18.59
C TYR A 28 -2.86 -3.29 -19.72
N GLY A 29 -1.63 -3.00 -20.20
CA GLY A 29 -1.42 -2.11 -21.33
C GLY A 29 -2.04 -2.67 -22.63
N GLN A 30 -1.88 -3.96 -22.87
CA GLN A 30 -2.49 -4.65 -24.04
C GLN A 30 -4.02 -4.67 -23.93
N GLU A 31 -4.55 -4.98 -22.75
CA GLU A 31 -6.00 -4.99 -22.49
C GLU A 31 -6.62 -3.59 -22.67
N VAL A 32 -5.98 -2.55 -22.13
CA VAL A 32 -6.44 -1.15 -22.27
C VAL A 32 -6.46 -0.74 -23.75
N ALA A 33 -5.40 -1.06 -24.50
CA ALA A 33 -5.34 -0.73 -25.93
C ALA A 33 -6.45 -1.43 -26.71
N LYS A 34 -6.65 -2.74 -26.47
CA LYS A 34 -7.71 -3.51 -27.13
C LYS A 34 -9.10 -2.96 -26.81
N MET A 35 -9.37 -2.69 -25.51
CA MET A 35 -10.67 -2.12 -25.12
C MET A 35 -10.91 -0.74 -25.75
N GLN A 36 -9.86 0.05 -25.97
CA GLN A 36 -9.99 1.33 -26.65
C GLN A 36 -10.39 1.14 -28.12
N GLU A 37 -9.76 0.17 -28.84
CA GLU A 37 -10.12 -0.18 -30.21
C GLU A 37 -11.59 -0.64 -30.29
N ASP A 38 -12.02 -1.51 -29.37
CA ASP A 38 -13.40 -2.00 -29.30
C ASP A 38 -14.41 -0.84 -29.06
N ILE A 39 -14.06 0.14 -28.22
CA ILE A 39 -14.87 1.33 -27.95
C ILE A 39 -14.99 2.19 -29.21
N ASP A 40 -13.87 2.45 -29.88
CA ASP A 40 -13.82 3.29 -31.09
C ASP A 40 -14.65 2.64 -32.22
N GLU A 41 -14.54 1.32 -32.41
CA GLU A 41 -15.36 0.57 -33.38
C GLU A 41 -16.85 0.62 -33.06
N MET A 42 -17.23 0.44 -31.78
CA MET A 42 -18.63 0.56 -31.35
C MET A 42 -19.18 1.97 -31.61
N LEU A 43 -18.37 3.01 -31.38
CA LEU A 43 -18.80 4.40 -31.62
C LEU A 43 -18.97 4.73 -33.11
N GLU A 44 -18.12 4.19 -33.99
CA GLU A 44 -18.25 4.36 -35.44
C GLU A 44 -19.53 3.73 -36.02
N HIS A 45 -19.96 2.60 -35.43
CA HIS A 45 -21.13 1.86 -35.89
C HIS A 45 -22.41 2.15 -35.09
N TYR A 46 -22.33 3.07 -34.13
CA TYR A 46 -23.48 3.41 -33.27
C TYR A 46 -24.57 4.15 -34.08
N HIS A 47 -25.80 3.64 -34.03
CA HIS A 47 -26.97 4.28 -34.60
C HIS A 47 -27.94 4.66 -33.49
N ASP A 48 -28.54 5.83 -33.57
CA ASP A 48 -29.53 6.33 -32.59
C ASP A 48 -30.65 5.32 -32.36
N ASN A 49 -30.90 5.01 -31.08
CA ASN A 49 -31.89 4.08 -30.51
C ASN A 49 -31.46 2.62 -30.32
N ASP A 50 -30.21 2.23 -30.48
CA ASP A 50 -29.73 0.89 -30.15
C ASP A 50 -29.33 0.82 -28.64
N THR A 51 -30.34 0.53 -27.78
CA THR A 51 -30.18 0.45 -26.32
C THR A 51 -29.21 -0.66 -25.90
N GLU A 52 -29.11 -1.74 -26.68
CA GLU A 52 -28.23 -2.86 -26.40
C GLU A 52 -26.78 -2.46 -26.63
N VAL A 53 -26.47 -1.84 -27.76
CA VAL A 53 -25.12 -1.32 -28.06
C VAL A 53 -24.69 -0.30 -27.04
N LEU A 54 -25.58 0.63 -26.62
CA LEU A 54 -25.29 1.59 -25.55
C LEU A 54 -24.93 0.93 -24.23
N THR A 55 -25.63 -0.16 -23.86
CA THR A 55 -25.36 -0.89 -22.63
C THR A 55 -23.98 -1.55 -22.69
N ILE A 56 -23.65 -2.21 -23.81
CA ILE A 56 -22.33 -2.83 -24.02
C ILE A 56 -21.24 -1.77 -23.99
N LEU A 57 -21.41 -0.66 -24.70
CA LEU A 57 -20.46 0.45 -24.74
C LEU A 57 -20.18 1.01 -23.33
N ASN A 58 -21.22 1.29 -22.55
CA ASN A 58 -21.06 1.81 -21.19
C ASN A 58 -20.31 0.82 -20.29
N ASN A 59 -20.59 -0.48 -20.41
CA ASN A 59 -19.88 -1.52 -19.67
C ASN A 59 -18.40 -1.59 -20.09
N THR A 60 -18.10 -1.53 -21.39
CA THR A 60 -16.73 -1.54 -21.92
C THR A 60 -15.95 -0.32 -21.48
N VAL A 61 -16.55 0.89 -21.57
CA VAL A 61 -15.93 2.14 -21.07
C VAL A 61 -15.65 2.09 -19.57
N THR A 62 -16.57 1.51 -18.79
CA THR A 62 -16.37 1.33 -17.34
C THR A 62 -15.19 0.40 -17.08
N MET A 63 -15.15 -0.74 -17.76
CA MET A 63 -14.07 -1.74 -17.64
C MET A 63 -12.72 -1.16 -18.08
N HIS A 64 -12.68 -0.47 -19.22
CA HIS A 64 -11.50 0.27 -19.70
C HIS A 64 -10.97 1.25 -18.66
N THR A 65 -11.87 2.04 -18.03
CA THR A 65 -11.50 2.99 -16.99
C THR A 65 -10.88 2.29 -15.77
N HIS A 66 -11.44 1.17 -15.34
CA HIS A 66 -10.91 0.38 -14.23
C HIS A 66 -9.55 -0.21 -14.56
N MET A 67 -9.39 -0.77 -15.77
CA MET A 67 -8.13 -1.36 -16.22
C MET A 67 -7.03 -0.30 -16.38
N LYS A 68 -7.36 0.86 -16.94
CA LYS A 68 -6.44 2.01 -17.05
C LYS A 68 -5.93 2.46 -15.67
N ARG A 69 -6.80 2.54 -14.67
CA ARG A 69 -6.39 2.85 -13.28
C ARG A 69 -5.49 1.75 -12.69
N ALA A 70 -5.72 0.49 -13.02
CA ALA A 70 -4.86 -0.61 -12.61
C ALA A 70 -3.48 -0.51 -13.27
N LEU A 71 -3.42 -0.19 -14.56
CA LEU A 71 -2.18 0.09 -15.30
C LEU A 71 -1.39 1.21 -14.64
N GLU A 72 -2.00 2.38 -14.43
CA GLU A 72 -1.36 3.55 -13.81
C GLU A 72 -0.80 3.24 -12.41
N ARG A 73 -1.50 2.41 -11.61
CA ARG A 73 -1.00 1.97 -10.31
C ARG A 73 0.24 1.10 -10.44
N ASN A 74 0.25 0.16 -11.38
CA ASN A 74 1.39 -0.72 -11.62
C ASN A 74 2.59 0.05 -12.20
N GLU A 75 2.37 1.01 -13.10
CA GLU A 75 3.43 1.89 -13.61
C GLU A 75 4.12 2.67 -12.48
N LYS A 76 3.35 3.21 -11.53
CA LYS A 76 3.91 3.87 -10.33
C LYS A 76 4.67 2.90 -9.44
N ALA A 77 4.21 1.65 -9.36
CA ALA A 77 4.86 0.60 -8.57
C ALA A 77 6.20 0.13 -9.16
N LEU A 78 6.49 0.38 -10.44
CA LEU A 78 7.79 0.07 -11.06
C LEU A 78 8.97 0.73 -10.35
N LYS A 79 8.76 1.91 -9.74
CA LYS A 79 9.83 2.62 -9.01
C LYS A 79 9.89 2.23 -7.55
N LYS A 80 8.73 2.02 -6.91
CA LYS A 80 8.60 1.72 -5.48
C LYS A 80 7.36 0.87 -5.25
N PRO A 81 7.46 -0.47 -5.36
CA PRO A 81 6.31 -1.35 -5.26
C PRO A 81 5.72 -1.43 -3.86
N TYR A 82 6.54 -1.31 -2.82
CA TYR A 82 6.13 -1.33 -1.42
C TYR A 82 7.02 -0.42 -0.57
N PHE A 83 6.58 -0.12 0.63
CA PHE A 83 7.29 0.72 1.58
C PHE A 83 7.40 0.09 2.97
N GLY A 84 6.60 -0.92 3.26
CA GLY A 84 6.54 -1.55 4.56
C GLY A 84 6.40 -3.07 4.48
N ARG A 85 6.74 -3.74 5.59
CA ARG A 85 6.47 -5.15 5.83
C ARG A 85 6.10 -5.34 7.28
N ILE A 86 5.09 -6.15 7.52
CA ILE A 86 4.76 -6.66 8.85
C ILE A 86 4.89 -8.18 8.88
N VAL A 87 5.28 -8.71 10.03
CA VAL A 87 5.17 -10.12 10.37
C VAL A 87 4.35 -10.20 11.64
N PHE A 88 3.33 -11.01 11.64
CA PHE A 88 2.44 -11.16 12.77
C PHE A 88 2.06 -12.62 12.97
N HIS A 89 1.70 -12.94 14.19
CA HIS A 89 1.05 -14.20 14.54
C HIS A 89 -0.46 -13.99 14.54
N ASP A 90 -1.16 -14.76 13.76
CA ASP A 90 -2.63 -14.81 13.75
C ASP A 90 -3.06 -15.80 14.84
N GLU A 91 -3.72 -15.31 15.92
CA GLU A 91 -4.13 -16.14 17.03
C GLU A 91 -5.23 -17.14 16.63
N ALA A 92 -6.11 -16.76 15.69
CA ALA A 92 -7.20 -17.61 15.24
C ALA A 92 -6.73 -18.79 14.38
N LEU A 93 -5.75 -18.54 13.52
CA LEU A 93 -5.17 -19.56 12.63
C LEU A 93 -3.94 -20.25 13.23
N ASN A 94 -3.43 -19.75 14.36
CA ASN A 94 -2.17 -20.17 14.99
C ASN A 94 -1.00 -20.24 13.98
N LYS A 95 -0.86 -19.18 13.18
CA LYS A 95 0.09 -19.13 12.06
C LYS A 95 0.82 -17.80 12.01
N GLU A 96 2.11 -17.84 11.71
CA GLU A 96 2.85 -16.62 11.38
C GLU A 96 2.63 -16.24 9.91
N GLU A 97 2.23 -14.98 9.68
CA GLU A 97 2.06 -14.40 8.35
C GLU A 97 3.00 -13.23 8.15
N SER A 98 3.32 -12.97 6.89
CA SER A 98 4.16 -11.86 6.49
C SER A 98 3.55 -11.15 5.30
N LEU A 99 3.31 -9.85 5.44
CA LEU A 99 2.71 -9.03 4.40
C LEU A 99 3.62 -7.85 4.05
N TYR A 100 3.85 -7.65 2.76
CA TYR A 100 4.45 -6.41 2.25
C TYR A 100 3.35 -5.42 1.94
N ILE A 101 3.56 -4.15 2.29
CA ILE A 101 2.56 -3.09 2.21
C ILE A 101 3.01 -2.03 1.22
N GLY A 102 2.14 -1.72 0.26
CA GLY A 102 2.40 -0.74 -0.79
C GLY A 102 1.26 0.25 -0.97
N ARG A 103 1.44 1.19 -1.87
CA ARG A 103 0.41 2.17 -2.25
C ARG A 103 -0.77 1.55 -3.01
N GLY A 104 -0.60 0.35 -3.50
CA GLY A 104 -1.63 -0.47 -4.15
C GLY A 104 -1.29 -1.93 -4.01
N GLY A 105 -2.29 -2.80 -4.13
CA GLY A 105 -2.10 -4.24 -4.17
C GLY A 105 -1.39 -4.67 -5.45
N ILE A 106 -0.46 -5.61 -5.33
CA ILE A 106 0.21 -6.26 -6.45
C ILE A 106 0.00 -7.76 -6.29
N ALA A 107 -0.67 -8.38 -7.23
CA ALA A 107 -0.89 -9.82 -7.28
C ALA A 107 -0.16 -10.40 -8.49
N LYS A 108 0.40 -11.58 -8.31
CA LYS A 108 0.97 -12.39 -9.39
C LYS A 108 -0.13 -13.15 -10.14
N ASP A 109 -1.11 -13.60 -9.39
CA ASP A 109 -2.30 -14.30 -9.84
C ASP A 109 -3.42 -14.15 -8.80
N THR A 110 -4.57 -14.79 -9.01
CA THR A 110 -5.74 -14.68 -8.12
C THR A 110 -5.50 -15.20 -6.70
N THR A 111 -4.46 -15.98 -6.48
CA THR A 111 -4.15 -16.64 -5.20
C THR A 111 -2.88 -16.12 -4.54
N HIS A 112 -1.99 -15.50 -5.29
CA HIS A 112 -0.68 -15.06 -4.81
C HIS A 112 -0.56 -13.53 -4.81
N GLN A 113 -0.89 -12.92 -3.69
CA GLN A 113 -0.69 -11.51 -3.46
C GLN A 113 0.75 -11.24 -3.00
N MET A 114 1.49 -10.43 -3.75
CA MET A 114 2.85 -10.02 -3.44
C MET A 114 2.87 -8.82 -2.50
N VAL A 115 2.03 -7.82 -2.77
CA VAL A 115 1.96 -6.58 -1.98
C VAL A 115 0.52 -6.28 -1.64
N THR A 116 0.27 -6.05 -0.37
CA THR A 116 -1.04 -5.66 0.16
C THR A 116 -1.21 -4.14 0.04
N ASP A 117 -2.38 -3.71 -0.38
CA ASP A 117 -2.75 -2.29 -0.38
C ASP A 117 -2.75 -1.74 1.06
N TRP A 118 -2.17 -0.57 1.29
CA TRP A 118 -2.12 0.08 2.61
C TRP A 118 -3.50 0.36 3.21
N ARG A 119 -4.53 0.42 2.37
CA ARG A 119 -5.93 0.59 2.79
C ARG A 119 -6.58 -0.67 3.31
N ALA A 120 -5.98 -1.83 3.11
CA ALA A 120 -6.49 -3.08 3.66
C ALA A 120 -6.53 -3.02 5.20
N PRO A 121 -7.57 -3.57 5.85
CA PRO A 121 -7.71 -3.51 7.30
C PRO A 121 -6.47 -4.01 8.04
N VAL A 122 -5.88 -5.12 7.61
CA VAL A 122 -4.68 -5.71 8.22
C VAL A 122 -3.45 -4.79 8.15
N ALA A 123 -3.38 -3.90 7.13
CA ALA A 123 -2.29 -2.95 7.01
C ALA A 123 -2.31 -1.87 8.11
N ASN A 124 -3.40 -1.77 8.89
CA ASN A 124 -3.48 -0.89 10.06
C ASN A 124 -2.40 -1.21 11.08
N ALA A 125 -2.07 -2.48 11.26
CA ALA A 125 -1.02 -2.91 12.18
C ALA A 125 0.36 -2.30 11.86
N TYR A 126 0.61 -1.91 10.61
CA TYR A 126 1.85 -1.20 10.24
C TYR A 126 1.93 0.20 10.86
N TYR A 127 0.81 0.86 11.09
CA TYR A 127 0.73 2.21 11.63
C TYR A 127 0.63 2.23 13.16
N GLU A 128 0.39 1.09 13.79
CA GLU A 128 0.40 0.97 15.26
C GLU A 128 1.79 1.27 15.82
N ASN A 129 1.80 1.96 16.97
CA ASN A 129 3.02 2.35 17.66
C ASN A 129 3.53 1.20 18.54
N GLY A 130 4.28 0.31 17.97
CA GLY A 130 4.97 -0.74 18.71
C GLY A 130 4.67 -2.16 18.20
N LEU A 131 5.45 -3.10 18.72
CA LEU A 131 5.25 -4.53 18.53
C LEU A 131 4.35 -5.08 19.66
N GLY A 132 3.74 -6.23 19.43
CA GLY A 132 2.90 -6.93 20.40
C GLY A 132 1.45 -7.03 19.95
N LYS A 133 0.55 -7.19 20.93
CA LYS A 133 -0.87 -7.42 20.65
C LYS A 133 -1.54 -6.17 20.09
N CYS A 134 -2.19 -6.35 18.95
CA CYS A 134 -3.04 -5.34 18.31
C CYS A 134 -4.21 -6.01 17.61
N SER A 135 -5.17 -5.22 17.15
CA SER A 135 -6.31 -5.74 16.41
C SER A 135 -6.66 -4.85 15.23
N TYR A 136 -7.30 -5.43 14.22
CA TYR A 136 -7.81 -4.69 13.08
C TYR A 136 -9.25 -5.08 12.77
N PRO A 137 -10.08 -4.12 12.27
CA PRO A 137 -11.46 -4.39 11.94
C PRO A 137 -11.56 -5.27 10.69
N VAL A 138 -12.49 -6.24 10.70
CA VAL A 138 -12.86 -7.04 9.54
C VAL A 138 -14.26 -6.66 9.03
N PRO A 139 -14.60 -6.98 7.77
CA PRO A 139 -15.82 -6.49 7.13
C PRO A 139 -17.14 -6.88 7.84
N ASP A 140 -17.14 -7.92 8.64
CA ASP A 140 -18.30 -8.36 9.44
C ASP A 140 -18.52 -7.57 10.73
N GLY A 141 -17.72 -6.55 10.98
CA GLY A 141 -17.77 -5.70 12.17
C GLY A 141 -17.06 -6.27 13.39
N GLN A 142 -16.42 -7.44 13.26
CA GLN A 142 -15.56 -8.01 14.30
C GLN A 142 -14.16 -7.40 14.25
N HIS A 143 -13.34 -7.71 15.25
CA HIS A 143 -11.93 -7.37 15.30
C HIS A 143 -11.10 -8.66 15.29
N MET A 144 -10.13 -8.71 14.39
CA MET A 144 -9.15 -9.78 14.35
C MET A 144 -7.99 -9.42 15.25
N GLU A 145 -7.72 -10.26 16.25
CA GLU A 145 -6.57 -10.09 17.15
C GLU A 145 -5.33 -10.73 16.56
N ILE A 146 -4.24 -10.02 16.58
CA ILE A 146 -2.93 -10.47 16.10
C ILE A 146 -1.84 -10.04 17.07
N GLU A 147 -0.71 -10.73 17.04
CA GLU A 147 0.51 -10.30 17.69
C GLU A 147 1.52 -9.83 16.64
N LEU A 148 1.79 -8.53 16.59
CA LEU A 148 2.77 -7.95 15.68
C LEU A 148 4.19 -8.26 16.13
N LEU A 149 4.92 -9.02 15.32
CA LEU A 149 6.23 -9.58 15.66
C LEU A 149 7.38 -8.81 14.99
N LEU A 150 7.11 -8.18 13.86
CA LEU A 150 8.09 -7.36 13.14
C LEU A 150 7.34 -6.29 12.34
N LYS A 151 7.91 -5.10 12.35
CA LYS A 151 7.53 -3.99 11.50
C LYS A 151 8.80 -3.46 10.84
N ARG A 152 8.85 -3.51 9.51
CA ARG A 152 10.00 -3.10 8.70
C ARG A 152 9.58 -2.05 7.69
N THR A 153 10.34 -0.97 7.61
CA THR A 153 10.18 0.11 6.63
C THR A 153 11.30 0.02 5.60
N TYR A 154 10.97 0.21 4.32
CA TYR A 154 11.92 0.14 3.22
C TYR A 154 12.14 1.50 2.56
N GLU A 155 13.39 1.82 2.32
CA GLU A 155 13.81 2.90 1.43
C GLU A 155 14.13 2.30 0.06
N ILE A 156 13.20 2.47 -0.89
CA ILE A 156 13.33 2.00 -2.27
C ILE A 156 13.28 3.22 -3.17
N GLU A 157 14.30 3.39 -4.01
CA GLU A 157 14.40 4.46 -4.99
C GLU A 157 14.74 3.87 -6.36
N ASP A 158 14.00 4.26 -7.39
CA ASP A 158 14.18 3.80 -8.77
C ASP A 158 14.42 2.28 -8.89
N ALA A 159 13.52 1.51 -8.27
CA ALA A 159 13.52 0.04 -8.27
C ALA A 159 14.73 -0.61 -7.54
N LYS A 160 15.45 0.13 -6.73
CA LYS A 160 16.61 -0.37 -5.96
C LYS A 160 16.34 -0.24 -4.47
N LEU A 161 16.68 -1.29 -3.72
CA LEU A 161 16.65 -1.26 -2.26
C LEU A 161 17.86 -0.45 -1.77
N ILE A 162 17.61 0.74 -1.26
CA ILE A 162 18.63 1.59 -0.65
C ILE A 162 18.93 1.10 0.75
N ASP A 163 17.88 1.04 1.60
CA ASP A 163 18.00 0.60 2.98
C ASP A 163 16.66 0.08 3.53
N TYR A 164 16.68 -0.52 4.72
CA TYR A 164 15.49 -0.86 5.48
C TYR A 164 15.75 -0.77 6.98
N TYR A 165 14.69 -0.51 7.73
CA TYR A 165 14.73 -0.29 9.17
C TYR A 165 13.67 -1.14 9.85
N ASP A 166 14.06 -1.88 10.89
CA ASP A 166 13.12 -2.57 11.76
C ASP A 166 12.73 -1.63 12.90
N SER A 167 11.43 -1.41 13.08
CA SER A 167 10.91 -0.72 14.26
C SER A 167 10.94 -1.68 15.43
N GLU A 168 12.09 -1.76 16.08
CA GLU A 168 12.16 -2.28 17.44
C GLU A 168 11.79 -1.13 18.35
N VAL A 169 10.83 -1.36 19.23
CA VAL A 169 10.51 -0.41 20.30
C VAL A 169 11.75 -0.27 21.16
N VAL A 170 12.43 0.84 20.98
CA VAL A 170 13.51 1.23 21.88
C VAL A 170 12.88 1.69 23.19
N ALA A 171 12.69 0.73 24.08
CA ALA A 171 12.25 0.99 25.44
C ALA A 171 13.35 1.63 26.33
N ASN A 172 14.49 2.04 25.74
CA ASN A 172 15.61 2.60 26.48
C ASN A 172 16.13 3.89 25.82
N ASP A 173 16.02 4.99 26.56
CA ASP A 173 16.45 6.36 26.20
C ASP A 173 17.90 6.43 25.66
N GLU A 174 18.79 5.59 26.14
CA GLU A 174 20.20 5.58 25.76
C GLU A 174 20.47 4.94 24.38
N LEU A 175 19.71 3.95 24.01
CA LEU A 175 19.73 3.34 22.68
C LEU A 175 19.05 4.25 21.66
N LEU A 176 17.97 4.92 22.06
CA LEU A 176 17.30 5.93 21.24
C LEU A 176 18.26 7.07 20.89
N THR A 177 19.00 7.59 21.85
CA THR A 177 19.98 8.68 21.65
C THR A 177 21.10 8.24 20.72
N ARG A 178 21.61 7.01 20.82
CA ARG A 178 22.63 6.45 19.92
C ARG A 178 22.09 6.22 18.52
N TYR A 179 20.85 5.74 18.40
CA TYR A 179 20.14 5.53 17.14
C TYR A 179 19.86 6.86 16.45
N LEU A 180 19.41 7.88 17.18
CA LEU A 180 19.15 9.23 16.70
C LEU A 180 20.44 9.94 16.23
N ALA A 181 21.55 9.74 16.94
CA ALA A 181 22.86 10.31 16.55
C ALA A 181 23.42 9.66 15.27
N LYS A 182 23.10 8.38 15.03
CA LYS A 182 23.58 7.63 13.85
C LYS A 182 22.69 7.76 12.62
N ASN A 183 21.39 8.08 12.79
CA ASN A 183 20.40 8.05 11.73
C ASN A 183 19.41 9.22 11.81
N LYS A 184 19.82 10.43 11.41
CA LYS A 184 18.87 11.56 11.23
C LYS A 184 17.66 11.22 10.34
N LYS A 185 17.82 10.28 9.39
CA LYS A 185 16.74 9.77 8.52
C LYS A 185 15.73 8.90 9.27
N ALA A 186 16.11 8.14 10.29
CA ALA A 186 15.21 7.28 11.06
C ALA A 186 14.26 8.09 11.95
N VAL A 187 14.74 9.19 12.56
CA VAL A 187 13.90 10.13 13.33
C VAL A 187 12.84 10.75 12.45
N LEU A 188 13.23 11.18 11.25
CA LEU A 188 12.28 11.70 10.26
C LEU A 188 11.26 10.62 9.86
N GLY A 189 11.67 9.35 9.80
CA GLY A 189 10.81 8.20 9.56
C GLY A 189 9.75 8.00 10.64
N GLU A 190 10.10 8.12 11.92
CA GLU A 190 9.15 8.03 13.03
C GLU A 190 8.16 9.20 13.06
N ILE A 191 8.63 10.42 12.82
CA ILE A 191 7.76 11.60 12.70
C ILE A 191 6.77 11.41 11.53
N ILE A 192 7.27 10.94 10.37
CA ILE A 192 6.42 10.65 9.20
C ILE A 192 5.43 9.53 9.53
N ALA A 193 5.84 8.48 10.26
CA ALA A 193 4.96 7.40 10.68
C ALA A 193 3.85 7.90 11.62
N THR A 194 4.16 8.78 12.57
CA THR A 194 3.16 9.40 13.46
C THR A 194 2.15 10.24 12.67
N ILE A 195 2.63 11.08 11.75
CA ILE A 195 1.76 11.87 10.88
C ILE A 195 0.90 10.96 9.99
N GLN A 196 1.48 9.86 9.48
CA GLN A 196 0.74 8.88 8.68
C GLN A 196 -0.32 8.15 9.50
N GLN A 197 -0.06 7.87 10.78
CA GLN A 197 -1.05 7.27 11.69
C GLN A 197 -2.24 8.20 11.90
N GLU A 198 -2.01 9.47 12.23
CA GLU A 198 -3.07 10.48 12.40
C GLU A 198 -3.89 10.64 11.11
N GLN A 199 -3.23 10.70 9.96
CA GLN A 199 -3.89 10.75 8.65
C GLN A 199 -4.69 9.48 8.37
N ASN A 200 -4.16 8.31 8.72
CA ASN A 200 -4.83 7.03 8.55
C ASN A 200 -6.11 6.94 9.38
N GLU A 201 -6.07 7.40 10.65
CA GLU A 201 -7.26 7.49 11.50
C GLU A 201 -8.34 8.40 10.91
N ILE A 202 -7.93 9.55 10.35
CA ILE A 202 -8.84 10.48 9.69
C ILE A 202 -9.48 9.84 8.45
N ILE A 203 -8.68 9.21 7.60
CA ILE A 203 -9.14 8.58 6.34
C ILE A 203 -10.11 7.41 6.61
N ARG A 204 -9.90 6.69 7.72
CA ARG A 204 -10.72 5.51 8.07
C ARG A 204 -11.96 5.84 8.91
N LYS A 205 -12.16 7.09 9.32
CA LYS A 205 -13.41 7.49 9.98
C LYS A 205 -14.59 7.28 9.03
N SER A 206 -15.72 6.89 9.62
CA SER A 206 -16.94 6.52 8.90
C SER A 206 -17.34 7.57 7.83
N PRO A 207 -17.70 7.15 6.61
CA PRO A 207 -18.10 8.06 5.53
C PRO A 207 -19.45 8.78 5.79
N TYR A 208 -20.15 8.45 6.86
CA TYR A 208 -21.44 9.07 7.22
C TYR A 208 -21.31 10.46 7.85
N HIS A 209 -20.08 10.96 8.08
CA HIS A 209 -19.85 12.28 8.61
C HIS A 209 -18.96 13.07 7.64
N SER A 210 -19.43 14.23 7.22
CA SER A 210 -18.60 15.16 6.44
C SER A 210 -17.43 15.63 7.30
N MET A 211 -16.22 15.49 6.80
CA MET A 211 -15.01 15.91 7.49
C MET A 211 -14.32 16.99 6.67
N ILE A 212 -13.99 18.10 7.32
CA ILE A 212 -13.20 19.19 6.73
C ILE A 212 -11.84 19.16 7.42
N ALA A 213 -10.79 18.81 6.68
CA ALA A 213 -9.42 18.95 7.17
C ALA A 213 -8.91 20.36 6.85
N VAL A 214 -8.62 21.16 7.87
CA VAL A 214 -8.06 22.51 7.72
C VAL A 214 -6.59 22.46 8.09
N SER A 215 -5.72 22.78 7.10
CA SER A 215 -4.30 22.96 7.35
C SER A 215 -4.02 24.46 7.64
N TYR A 216 -3.45 24.75 8.81
CA TYR A 216 -2.98 26.11 9.13
C TYR A 216 -1.59 26.30 8.52
N THR A 217 -1.51 27.12 7.48
CA THR A 217 -0.24 27.48 6.80
C THR A 217 0.45 28.72 7.38
N HIS A 218 -0.07 29.29 8.48
CA HIS A 218 0.52 30.46 9.13
C HIS A 218 1.07 30.14 10.52
N LEU A 219 2.36 29.81 10.58
CA LEU A 219 3.19 30.06 11.76
C LEU A 219 3.63 31.53 11.73
N THR A 220 2.86 32.41 12.36
CA THR A 220 3.39 33.74 12.71
C THR A 220 4.36 33.57 13.86
N LEU A 221 5.66 33.70 13.57
CA LEU A 221 6.66 33.86 14.61
C LEU A 221 6.37 35.18 15.34
N PRO A 222 6.35 35.20 16.69
CA PRO A 222 6.24 36.45 17.43
C PRO A 222 7.50 37.27 17.15
N THR A 223 7.33 38.43 16.55
CA THR A 223 8.36 39.46 16.47
C THR A 223 8.49 40.10 17.85
N THR A 224 9.57 39.82 18.53
CA THR A 224 10.07 40.64 19.66
C THR A 224 10.94 41.76 19.15
#